data_499dde853418deb8544fcba12da77b0f
#
_entry.id   499dde853418deb8544fcba12da77b0f
#
_cell.length_a   1.000
_cell.length_b   1.000
_cell.length_c   1.000
_cell.angle_alpha   90.00
_cell.angle_beta   90.00
_cell.angle_gamma   90.00
#
_symmetry.space_group_name_H-M   'P 1'
#
loop_
_entity.id
_entity.type
_entity.pdbx_description
1 polymer ?
#
loop_
_entity_poly.entity_id
_entity_poly.type
_entity_poly.pdbx_seq_one_letter_code
_entity_poly.pdbx_strand_id
1 'polypeptide(L)'
;LYDKGHLNAALIVSPKGVYTNWKNEQIQRHMPDHVLYKIVVWNPNPTKKEKEELNFLFEEKNVLTIFLMNIEAFSTKKGQDIATKFLLGHNAMFAIDESTTIKTPTAARTKAVVKLRQLAKYRRILTGSPVTKSPLDLYAQAEFLDPEFCLCVQV
;
A
#
# COMPACT_ATOMS: atom_id res chain seq x y z
N LEU A 1 -14.34 6.92 4.94
CA LEU A 1 -13.18 7.58 5.55
C LEU A 1 -12.82 8.89 4.84
N TYR A 2 -12.81 8.89 3.51
CA TYR A 2 -12.53 10.09 2.70
C TYR A 2 -13.58 11.17 2.93
N ASP A 3 -14.86 10.86 2.76
CA ASP A 3 -15.98 11.81 2.94
C ASP A 3 -16.05 12.46 4.34
N LYS A 4 -15.46 11.78 5.34
CA LYS A 4 -15.33 12.30 6.71
C LYS A 4 -14.01 13.07 6.95
N GLY A 5 -13.22 13.30 5.92
CA GLY A 5 -11.92 13.96 6.02
C GLY A 5 -10.86 13.18 6.81
N HIS A 6 -11.08 11.88 7.07
CA HIS A 6 -10.15 11.07 7.85
C HIS A 6 -8.91 10.64 7.06
N LEU A 7 -9.03 10.53 5.73
CA LEU A 7 -7.91 10.25 4.83
C LEU A 7 -8.04 11.07 3.54
N ASN A 8 -6.90 11.32 2.90
CA ASN A 8 -6.81 12.00 1.61
C ASN A 8 -6.02 11.19 0.58
N ALA A 9 -5.48 10.04 0.97
CA ALA A 9 -4.69 9.21 0.09
C ALA A 9 -4.80 7.71 0.40
N ALA A 10 -4.45 6.88 -0.58
CA ALA A 10 -4.32 5.44 -0.41
C ALA A 10 -3.06 4.93 -1.12
N LEU A 11 -2.21 4.19 -0.40
CA LEU A 11 -1.15 3.38 -0.97
C LEU A 11 -1.66 1.94 -1.07
N ILE A 12 -1.80 1.43 -2.29
CA ILE A 12 -2.21 0.05 -2.54
C ILE A 12 -1.02 -0.71 -3.12
N VAL A 13 -0.64 -1.76 -2.43
CA VAL A 13 0.48 -2.62 -2.81
C VAL A 13 -0.07 -3.99 -3.22
N SER A 14 0.30 -4.44 -4.41
CA SER A 14 -0.18 -5.70 -4.99
C SER A 14 0.94 -6.45 -5.71
N PRO A 15 0.75 -7.73 -6.06
CA PRO A 15 1.67 -8.43 -6.95
C PRO A 15 1.79 -7.75 -8.31
N LYS A 16 2.93 -7.96 -8.98
CA LYS A 16 3.16 -7.43 -10.33
C LYS A 16 2.06 -7.90 -11.28
N GLY A 17 1.48 -6.95 -12.02
CA GLY A 17 0.36 -7.20 -12.95
C GLY A 17 -1.03 -6.96 -12.34
N VAL A 18 -1.22 -7.20 -11.05
CA VAL A 18 -2.53 -7.01 -10.39
C VAL A 18 -2.90 -5.52 -10.26
N TYR A 19 -1.92 -4.64 -10.11
CA TYR A 19 -2.18 -3.20 -10.05
C TYR A 19 -2.82 -2.64 -11.32
N THR A 20 -2.65 -3.29 -12.47
CA THR A 20 -3.33 -2.94 -13.72
C THR A 20 -4.83 -3.12 -13.59
N ASN A 21 -5.27 -4.22 -12.97
CA ASN A 21 -6.68 -4.48 -12.65
C ASN A 21 -7.23 -3.42 -11.67
N TRP A 22 -6.46 -3.07 -10.64
CA TRP A 22 -6.82 -1.97 -9.73
C TRP A 22 -7.06 -0.66 -10.48
N LYS A 23 -6.14 -0.28 -11.37
CA LYS A 23 -6.22 0.96 -12.15
C LYS A 23 -7.38 0.98 -13.13
N ASN A 24 -7.55 -0.11 -13.91
CA ASN A 24 -8.43 -0.11 -15.07
C ASN A 24 -9.85 -0.56 -14.77
N GLU A 25 -10.05 -1.34 -13.68
CA GLU A 25 -11.35 -1.93 -13.39
C GLU A 25 -11.82 -1.58 -11.96
N GLN A 26 -11.09 -2.02 -10.93
CA GLN A 26 -11.60 -2.01 -9.56
C GLN A 26 -11.90 -0.58 -9.08
N ILE A 27 -10.95 0.33 -9.21
CA ILE A 27 -11.13 1.70 -8.74
C ILE A 27 -12.20 2.41 -9.56
N GLN A 28 -12.16 2.30 -10.88
CA GLN A 28 -13.11 2.97 -11.76
C GLN A 28 -14.54 2.45 -11.56
N ARG A 29 -14.71 1.16 -11.34
CA ARG A 29 -16.02 0.52 -11.20
C ARG A 29 -16.68 0.78 -9.85
N HIS A 30 -15.88 0.93 -8.79
CA HIS A 30 -16.36 0.97 -7.41
C HIS A 30 -16.19 2.32 -6.73
N MET A 31 -15.49 3.28 -7.35
CA MET A 31 -15.37 4.62 -6.79
C MET A 31 -16.70 5.37 -6.94
N PRO A 32 -17.22 5.95 -5.86
CA PRO A 32 -18.42 6.78 -5.96
C PRO A 32 -18.21 7.99 -6.87
N ASP A 33 -19.21 8.36 -7.65
CA ASP A 33 -19.15 9.44 -8.67
C ASP A 33 -18.77 10.81 -8.09
N HIS A 34 -19.11 11.05 -6.82
CA HIS A 34 -18.80 12.32 -6.15
C HIS A 34 -17.34 12.41 -5.67
N VAL A 35 -16.57 11.33 -5.69
CA VAL A 35 -15.18 11.30 -5.23
C VAL A 35 -14.23 11.60 -6.39
N LEU A 36 -13.65 12.80 -6.38
CA LEU A 36 -12.57 13.12 -7.30
C LEU A 36 -11.30 12.39 -6.87
N TYR A 37 -10.69 11.65 -7.78
CA TYR A 37 -9.47 10.89 -7.48
C TYR A 37 -8.44 10.96 -8.61
N LYS A 38 -7.19 10.71 -8.26
CA LYS A 38 -6.08 10.54 -9.18
C LYS A 38 -5.32 9.26 -8.86
N ILE A 39 -5.08 8.44 -9.88
CA ILE A 39 -4.28 7.22 -9.76
C ILE A 39 -2.89 7.48 -10.33
N VAL A 40 -1.86 7.17 -9.55
CA VAL A 40 -0.46 7.17 -9.97
C VAL A 40 0.11 5.77 -9.77
N VAL A 41 0.83 5.28 -10.77
CA VAL A 41 1.42 3.93 -10.75
C VAL A 41 2.93 4.03 -10.62
N TRP A 42 3.51 3.25 -9.71
CA TRP A 42 4.95 3.13 -9.55
C TRP A 42 5.59 2.43 -10.75
N ASN A 43 6.63 3.05 -11.30
CA ASN A 43 7.55 2.45 -12.26
C ASN A 43 8.99 2.71 -11.78
N PRO A 44 9.86 1.69 -11.62
CA PRO A 44 11.25 1.88 -11.20
C PRO A 44 12.07 2.68 -12.21
N ASN A 45 11.68 2.63 -13.50
CA ASN A 45 12.30 3.36 -14.61
C ASN A 45 11.26 4.23 -15.33
N PRO A 46 10.77 5.30 -14.66
CA PRO A 46 9.68 6.09 -15.19
C PRO A 46 10.10 6.89 -16.44
N THR A 47 9.23 6.93 -17.43
CA THR A 47 9.30 7.86 -18.56
C THR A 47 9.17 9.29 -18.08
N LYS A 48 9.41 10.28 -18.96
CA LYS A 48 9.24 11.70 -18.60
C LYS A 48 7.82 11.99 -18.09
N LYS A 49 6.81 11.48 -18.78
CA LYS A 49 5.39 11.63 -18.39
C LYS A 49 5.10 10.99 -17.02
N GLU A 50 5.60 9.78 -16.78
CA GLU A 50 5.40 9.09 -15.49
C GLU A 50 6.14 9.81 -14.34
N LYS A 51 7.25 10.49 -14.60
CA LYS A 51 7.92 11.35 -13.60
C LYS A 51 7.05 12.55 -13.23
N GLU A 52 6.39 13.17 -14.21
CA GLU A 52 5.44 14.25 -13.97
C GLU A 52 4.23 13.76 -13.17
N GLU A 53 3.71 12.57 -13.48
CA GLU A 53 2.66 11.91 -12.70
C GLU A 53 3.11 11.59 -11.26
N LEU A 54 4.36 11.17 -11.07
CA LEU A 54 4.90 10.93 -9.72
C LEU A 54 5.05 12.22 -8.91
N ASN A 55 5.35 13.34 -9.55
CA ASN A 55 5.42 14.64 -8.86
C ASN A 55 4.04 15.05 -8.31
N PHE A 56 2.96 14.69 -9.02
CA PHE A 56 1.60 14.92 -8.55
C PHE A 56 1.32 14.32 -7.16
N LEU A 57 1.98 13.22 -6.79
CA LEU A 57 1.83 12.61 -5.46
C LEU A 57 2.16 13.56 -4.31
N PHE A 58 2.93 14.61 -4.58
CA PHE A 58 3.46 15.51 -3.56
C PHE A 58 2.90 16.94 -3.67
N GLU A 59 1.92 17.14 -4.56
CA GLU A 59 1.21 18.42 -4.68
C GLU A 59 -0.02 18.40 -3.77
N GLU A 60 -0.27 19.50 -3.09
CA GLU A 60 -1.50 19.68 -2.32
C GLU A 60 -2.69 19.85 -3.27
N LYS A 61 -3.59 18.88 -3.28
CA LYS A 61 -4.81 18.90 -4.10
C LYS A 61 -5.99 18.34 -3.32
N ASN A 62 -7.14 18.88 -3.59
CA ASN A 62 -8.40 18.44 -2.97
C ASN A 62 -9.00 17.23 -3.73
N VAL A 63 -8.20 16.19 -3.94
CA VAL A 63 -8.58 14.94 -4.59
C VAL A 63 -8.01 13.75 -3.81
N LEU A 64 -8.70 12.62 -3.85
CA LEU A 64 -8.18 11.36 -3.30
C LEU A 64 -6.99 10.89 -4.15
N THR A 65 -5.80 10.90 -3.60
CA THR A 65 -4.60 10.43 -4.30
C THR A 65 -4.40 8.94 -4.05
N ILE A 66 -4.41 8.13 -5.12
CA ILE A 66 -4.22 6.68 -5.05
C ILE A 66 -2.90 6.33 -5.69
N PHE A 67 -1.98 5.80 -4.88
CA PHE A 67 -0.67 5.35 -5.33
C PHE A 67 -0.61 3.84 -5.39
N LEU A 68 -0.38 3.29 -6.58
CA LEU A 68 -0.30 1.85 -6.82
C LEU A 68 1.17 1.43 -6.96
N MET A 69 1.59 0.47 -6.14
CA MET A 69 2.95 -0.08 -6.18
C MET A 69 2.92 -1.61 -6.25
N ASN A 70 3.93 -2.20 -6.88
CA ASN A 70 4.14 -3.64 -6.75
C ASN A 70 4.91 -3.96 -5.46
N ILE A 71 4.69 -5.16 -4.92
CA ILE A 71 5.33 -5.58 -3.67
C ILE A 71 6.85 -5.69 -3.80
N GLU A 72 7.35 -6.00 -4.99
CA GLU A 72 8.78 -6.11 -5.27
C GLU A 72 9.51 -4.77 -5.13
N ALA A 73 8.82 -3.65 -5.32
CA ALA A 73 9.38 -2.30 -5.12
C ALA A 73 9.94 -2.13 -3.70
N PHE A 74 9.34 -2.79 -2.71
CA PHE A 74 9.78 -2.73 -1.31
C PHE A 74 11.06 -3.51 -1.02
N SER A 75 11.56 -4.28 -1.96
CA SER A 75 12.90 -4.86 -1.91
C SER A 75 13.99 -3.87 -2.32
N THR A 76 13.64 -2.70 -2.85
CA THR A 76 14.56 -1.68 -3.32
C THR A 76 14.51 -0.42 -2.47
N LYS A 77 15.67 0.25 -2.27
CA LYS A 77 15.75 1.51 -1.55
C LYS A 77 14.86 2.58 -2.18
N LYS A 78 14.89 2.71 -3.52
CA LYS A 78 14.11 3.70 -4.27
C LYS A 78 12.60 3.54 -4.05
N GLY A 79 12.09 2.30 -4.06
CA GLY A 79 10.68 2.02 -3.80
C GLY A 79 10.29 2.31 -2.36
N GLN A 80 11.16 1.97 -1.39
CA GLN A 80 10.93 2.28 0.02
C GLN A 80 10.90 3.79 0.27
N ASP A 81 11.84 4.55 -0.31
CA ASP A 81 11.95 6.00 -0.11
C ASP A 81 10.73 6.74 -0.64
N ILE A 82 10.22 6.38 -1.84
CA ILE A 82 9.03 7.04 -2.39
C ILE A 82 7.77 6.69 -1.60
N ALA A 83 7.62 5.42 -1.17
CA ALA A 83 6.51 5.01 -0.32
C ALA A 83 6.54 5.73 1.04
N THR A 84 7.74 5.87 1.64
CA THR A 84 7.95 6.63 2.88
C THR A 84 7.51 8.08 2.71
N LYS A 85 8.01 8.74 1.66
CA LYS A 85 7.69 10.15 1.38
C LYS A 85 6.18 10.34 1.17
N PHE A 86 5.53 9.42 0.45
CA PHE A 86 4.09 9.44 0.23
C PHE A 86 3.31 9.31 1.54
N LEU A 87 3.64 8.32 2.37
CA LEU A 87 2.94 8.08 3.63
C LEU A 87 3.14 9.21 4.64
N LEU A 88 4.31 9.85 4.67
CA LEU A 88 4.58 11.00 5.53
C LEU A 88 3.83 12.26 5.09
N GLY A 89 3.63 12.43 3.78
CA GLY A 89 2.95 13.61 3.21
C GLY A 89 1.43 13.55 3.23
N HIS A 90 0.82 12.41 3.63
CA HIS A 90 -0.62 12.21 3.54
C HIS A 90 -1.21 11.53 4.78
N ASN A 91 -2.49 11.80 5.04
CA ASN A 91 -3.30 10.95 5.90
C ASN A 91 -3.74 9.72 5.09
N ALA A 92 -2.84 8.76 4.94
CA ALA A 92 -3.02 7.67 4.00
C ALA A 92 -3.57 6.39 4.64
N MET A 93 -4.33 5.64 3.83
CA MET A 93 -4.55 4.21 4.03
C MET A 93 -3.43 3.44 3.33
N PHE A 94 -2.84 2.46 4.00
CA PHE A 94 -1.89 1.51 3.43
C PHE A 94 -2.56 0.13 3.31
N ALA A 95 -2.81 -0.30 2.09
CA ALA A 95 -3.47 -1.57 1.79
C ALA A 95 -2.50 -2.52 1.07
N ILE A 96 -2.54 -3.80 1.45
CA ILE A 96 -1.78 -4.86 0.78
C ILE A 96 -2.77 -5.84 0.18
N ASP A 97 -2.75 -5.93 -1.12
CA ASP A 97 -3.49 -6.94 -1.88
C ASP A 97 -2.63 -8.19 -2.06
N GLU A 98 -3.26 -9.35 -1.99
CA GLU A 98 -2.59 -10.64 -1.88
C GLU A 98 -1.54 -10.65 -0.74
N SER A 99 -2.01 -10.39 0.48
CA SER A 99 -1.14 -10.22 1.65
C SER A 99 -0.28 -11.44 1.99
N THR A 100 -0.55 -12.60 1.41
CA THR A 100 0.32 -13.77 1.47
C THR A 100 1.73 -13.50 0.89
N THR A 101 1.89 -12.44 0.10
CA THR A 101 3.21 -11.99 -0.40
C THR A 101 4.15 -11.51 0.70
N ILE A 102 3.62 -11.15 1.87
CA ILE A 102 4.39 -10.72 3.05
C ILE A 102 4.44 -11.77 4.17
N LYS A 103 4.01 -13.01 3.94
CA LYS A 103 3.98 -14.08 4.94
C LYS A 103 5.35 -14.48 5.50
N THR A 104 6.43 -14.21 4.77
CA THR A 104 7.81 -14.54 5.19
C THR A 104 8.43 -13.36 5.94
N PRO A 105 8.54 -13.39 7.29
CA PRO A 105 8.97 -12.24 8.09
C PRO A 105 10.41 -11.78 7.78
N THR A 106 11.26 -12.72 7.35
CA THR A 106 12.69 -12.45 7.08
C THR A 106 12.93 -11.79 5.72
N ALA A 107 11.95 -11.82 4.80
CA ALA A 107 12.09 -11.24 3.47
C ALA A 107 12.23 -9.71 3.54
N ALA A 108 13.15 -9.15 2.73
CA ALA A 108 13.42 -7.70 2.71
C ALA A 108 12.16 -6.86 2.47
N ARG A 109 11.30 -7.27 1.53
CA ARG A 109 10.03 -6.59 1.26
C ARG A 109 9.08 -6.61 2.45
N THR A 110 8.99 -7.74 3.19
CA THR A 110 8.14 -7.86 4.37
C THR A 110 8.62 -6.92 5.48
N LYS A 111 9.93 -6.94 5.78
CA LYS A 111 10.53 -6.04 6.77
C LYS A 111 10.29 -4.56 6.42
N ALA A 112 10.42 -4.21 5.15
CA ALA A 112 10.17 -2.84 4.69
C ALA A 112 8.71 -2.42 4.86
N VAL A 113 7.77 -3.27 4.44
CA VAL A 113 6.33 -3.02 4.56
C VAL A 113 5.91 -2.91 6.03
N VAL A 114 6.35 -3.84 6.87
CA VAL A 114 6.08 -3.83 8.31
C VAL A 114 6.67 -2.58 8.99
N LYS A 115 7.87 -2.16 8.59
CA LYS A 115 8.47 -0.90 9.09
C LYS A 115 7.64 0.33 8.70
N LEU A 116 7.17 0.40 7.45
CA LEU A 116 6.44 1.55 6.92
C LEU A 116 4.99 1.64 7.43
N ARG A 117 4.41 0.56 7.97
CA ARG A 117 3.04 0.55 8.49
C ARG A 117 2.75 1.67 9.50
N GLN A 118 3.74 2.05 10.30
CA GLN A 118 3.61 3.06 11.34
C GLN A 118 3.32 4.46 10.77
N LEU A 119 3.68 4.71 9.52
CA LEU A 119 3.46 5.98 8.83
C LEU A 119 2.04 6.10 8.28
N ALA A 120 1.31 4.98 8.17
CA ALA A 120 -0.05 4.96 7.66
C ALA A 120 -1.07 5.11 8.79
N LYS A 121 -2.04 6.01 8.58
CA LYS A 121 -3.14 6.20 9.53
C LYS A 121 -4.08 4.99 9.60
N TYR A 122 -4.30 4.34 8.46
CA TYR A 122 -5.15 3.16 8.34
C TYR A 122 -4.42 2.05 7.60
N ARG A 123 -4.61 0.80 8.02
CA ARG A 123 -4.01 -0.38 7.40
C ARG A 123 -5.08 -1.37 7.00
N ARG A 124 -4.88 -2.06 5.88
CA ARG A 124 -5.76 -3.12 5.38
C ARG A 124 -4.93 -4.20 4.70
N ILE A 125 -5.41 -5.42 4.78
CA ILE A 125 -4.94 -6.54 3.98
C ILE A 125 -6.12 -7.14 3.23
N LEU A 126 -5.86 -7.61 2.02
CA LEU A 126 -6.80 -8.35 1.19
C LEU A 126 -6.14 -9.66 0.77
N THR A 127 -6.85 -10.75 0.93
CA THR A 127 -6.39 -12.08 0.50
C THR A 127 -7.56 -13.05 0.49
N GLY A 128 -7.57 -13.94 -0.50
CA GLY A 128 -8.54 -15.04 -0.56
C GLY A 128 -8.18 -16.19 0.39
N SER A 129 -6.90 -16.31 0.79
CA SER A 129 -6.43 -17.38 1.68
C SER A 129 -5.26 -16.88 2.54
N PRO A 130 -5.54 -16.37 3.75
CA PRO A 130 -4.50 -15.77 4.61
C PRO A 130 -3.49 -16.79 5.13
N VAL A 131 -3.90 -18.06 5.27
CA VAL A 131 -3.04 -19.18 5.68
C VAL A 131 -2.84 -20.11 4.49
N THR A 132 -1.60 -20.28 4.03
CA THR A 132 -1.28 -21.13 2.89
C THR A 132 -0.62 -22.46 3.28
N LYS A 133 0.20 -22.47 4.32
CA LYS A 133 0.95 -23.65 4.77
C LYS A 133 0.90 -23.85 6.28
N SER A 134 0.94 -22.77 7.05
CA SER A 134 1.04 -22.81 8.51
C SER A 134 0.36 -21.59 9.13
N PRO A 135 -0.15 -21.70 10.37
CA PRO A 135 -0.64 -20.53 11.11
C PRO A 135 0.38 -19.40 11.23
N LEU A 136 1.67 -19.71 11.17
CA LEU A 136 2.74 -18.71 11.16
C LEU A 136 2.72 -17.79 9.93
N ASP A 137 2.02 -18.17 8.86
CA ASP A 137 1.80 -17.32 7.69
C ASP A 137 1.03 -16.03 8.05
N LEU A 138 0.26 -16.06 9.16
CA LEU A 138 -0.47 -14.90 9.66
C LEU A 138 0.40 -13.91 10.41
N TYR A 139 1.56 -14.33 10.93
CA TYR A 139 2.36 -13.49 11.83
C TYR A 139 2.67 -12.11 11.24
N ALA A 140 3.34 -12.07 10.09
CA ALA A 140 3.71 -10.80 9.47
C ALA A 140 2.50 -10.00 8.94
N GLN A 141 1.42 -10.69 8.59
CA GLN A 141 0.17 -10.06 8.16
C GLN A 141 -0.53 -9.37 9.35
N ALA A 142 -0.60 -10.06 10.50
CA ALA A 142 -1.14 -9.51 11.74
C ALA A 142 -0.25 -8.37 12.26
N GLU A 143 1.06 -8.56 12.24
CA GLU A 143 2.03 -7.52 12.60
C GLU A 143 1.90 -6.26 11.74
N PHE A 144 1.61 -6.40 10.45
CA PHE A 144 1.33 -5.24 9.58
C PHE A 144 0.07 -4.49 10.01
N LEU A 145 -0.98 -5.19 10.39
CA LEU A 145 -2.26 -4.57 10.80
C LEU A 145 -2.15 -3.89 12.15
N ASP A 146 -1.63 -4.61 13.14
CA ASP A 146 -1.52 -4.15 14.51
C ASP A 146 -0.23 -4.68 15.17
N PRO A 147 0.71 -3.78 15.52
CA PRO A 147 1.94 -4.19 16.18
C PRO A 147 1.70 -4.77 17.59
N GLU A 148 0.62 -4.37 18.26
CA GLU A 148 0.33 -4.83 19.61
C GLU A 148 -0.19 -6.27 19.65
N PHE A 149 -0.82 -6.71 18.56
CA PHE A 149 -1.30 -8.09 18.42
C PHE A 149 -0.17 -9.13 18.59
N CYS A 150 1.03 -8.83 18.13
CA CYS A 150 2.17 -9.75 18.19
C CYS A 150 2.92 -9.73 19.52
N LEU A 151 2.75 -8.72 20.35
CA LEU A 151 3.36 -8.66 21.69
C LEU A 151 2.77 -9.69 22.66
N CYS A 152 1.56 -10.15 22.41
CA CYS A 152 0.88 -11.18 23.22
C CYS A 152 1.39 -12.60 22.96
N VAL A 153 2.27 -12.82 21.98
CA VAL A 153 2.77 -14.15 21.57
C VAL A 153 4.21 -14.40 22.01
N GLN A 154 4.83 -13.45 22.72
CA GLN A 154 6.13 -13.68 23.35
C GLN A 154 5.91 -14.38 24.70
N VAL A 155 5.78 -15.69 24.65
CA VAL A 155 5.89 -16.62 25.79
C VAL A 155 7.20 -17.37 25.66
#